data_c66172396d519e8d9fbe11bb6072f2ba
#
_entry.id   c66172396d519e8d9fbe11bb6072f2ba
#
_cell.length_a   1.000
_cell.length_b   1.000
_cell.length_c   1.000
_cell.angle_alpha   90.00
_cell.angle_beta   90.00
_cell.angle_gamma   90.00
#
_symmetry.space_group_name_H-M   'P 1'
#
loop_
_entity.id
_entity.type
_entity.pdbx_description
1 polymer ?
#
loop_
_entity_poly.entity_id
_entity_poly.type
_entity_poly.pdbx_seq_one_letter_code
_entity_poly.pdbx_strand_id
1 'polypeptide(L)'
;MKRILLHLIAVLALCAAFDRPAAAENTATANSSNKSQIYKIRTTDKLSIRVYQEDDLSTICRVDAKGTVNLPLVGEVRIFGMTLSDAEKTIQDAYRNGLFLRNPEVTVAIEEYAPREVSIQGQVKNPGRYPLPVESTMSVLDLVTKAGGFTDTAQGTAVRVTRIQPDGSTRVITLDVESLIKGRSNAKTNGDNNSLMLEPDDIVYVPERII
;
A
#
# COMPACT_ATOMS: atom_id res chain seq x y z
N MET A 1 46.58 -26.79 58.80
CA MET A 1 45.64 -25.73 58.35
C MET A 1 46.32 -24.51 57.76
N LYS A 2 47.66 -24.43 57.66
CA LYS A 2 48.37 -23.25 57.04
C LYS A 2 48.77 -23.41 55.56
N ARG A 3 48.55 -24.55 54.97
CA ARG A 3 48.96 -24.80 53.54
C ARG A 3 47.83 -24.67 52.56
N ILE A 4 46.56 -24.53 52.94
CA ILE A 4 45.40 -24.37 52.13
C ILE A 4 45.12 -22.87 51.81
N LEU A 5 45.56 -21.96 52.66
CA LEU A 5 45.38 -20.54 52.58
C LEU A 5 46.31 -19.89 51.49
N LEU A 6 47.44 -20.56 51.15
CA LEU A 6 48.42 -20.01 50.23
C LEU A 6 48.08 -20.28 48.75
N HIS A 7 47.19 -21.24 48.48
CA HIS A 7 46.76 -21.57 47.11
C HIS A 7 45.54 -20.79 46.65
N LEU A 8 44.84 -20.16 47.60
CA LEU A 8 43.67 -19.34 47.28
C LEU A 8 44.03 -17.92 46.80
N ILE A 9 45.23 -17.45 47.13
CA ILE A 9 45.72 -16.11 46.73
C ILE A 9 46.36 -16.12 45.32
N ALA A 10 46.82 -17.27 44.83
CA ALA A 10 47.47 -17.39 43.52
C ALA A 10 46.48 -17.47 42.33
N VAL A 11 45.20 -17.74 42.59
CA VAL A 11 44.17 -17.84 41.53
C VAL A 11 43.47 -16.51 41.27
N LEU A 12 43.62 -15.51 42.16
CA LEU A 12 42.95 -14.21 42.04
C LEU A 12 43.75 -13.15 41.25
N ALA A 13 44.95 -13.49 40.78
CA ALA A 13 45.85 -12.51 40.10
C ALA A 13 45.93 -12.71 38.56
N LEU A 14 45.13 -13.57 37.95
CA LEU A 14 45.22 -13.86 36.50
C LEU A 14 43.96 -13.46 35.71
N CYS A 15 43.10 -12.60 36.21
CA CYS A 15 41.90 -12.10 35.51
C CYS A 15 41.91 -10.58 35.24
N ALA A 16 43.09 -10.00 35.06
CA ALA A 16 43.20 -8.56 34.72
C ALA A 16 44.08 -8.38 33.50
N ALA A 17 43.55 -8.65 32.30
CA ALA A 17 44.02 -8.08 31.02
C ALA A 17 43.26 -8.71 29.84
N PHE A 18 41.99 -8.34 29.64
CA PHE A 18 41.36 -8.39 28.30
C PHE A 18 40.29 -7.31 28.23
N ASP A 19 40.74 -6.06 28.33
CA ASP A 19 39.94 -4.94 27.83
C ASP A 19 39.98 -5.01 26.28
N ARG A 20 38.96 -5.65 25.71
CA ARG A 20 38.60 -5.43 24.30
C ARG A 20 37.54 -4.36 24.28
N PRO A 21 37.77 -3.22 23.61
CA PRO A 21 36.68 -2.32 23.30
C PRO A 21 35.70 -3.06 22.40
N ALA A 22 34.48 -3.28 22.90
CA ALA A 22 33.37 -3.73 22.10
C ALA A 22 33.12 -2.65 21.03
N ALA A 23 33.44 -2.98 19.79
CA ALA A 23 32.97 -2.24 18.63
C ALA A 23 31.44 -2.22 18.71
N ALA A 24 30.88 -1.05 18.93
CA ALA A 24 29.45 -0.82 18.79
C ALA A 24 29.10 -1.15 17.35
N GLU A 25 28.52 -2.32 17.13
CA GLU A 25 27.76 -2.63 15.93
C GLU A 25 26.59 -1.66 15.91
N ASN A 26 26.75 -0.57 15.15
CA ASN A 26 25.64 0.23 14.68
C ASN A 26 24.77 -0.67 13.79
N THR A 27 23.87 -1.42 14.38
CA THR A 27 22.68 -1.91 13.72
C THR A 27 21.86 -0.68 13.36
N ALA A 28 22.19 -0.10 12.20
CA ALA A 28 21.27 0.77 11.48
C ALA A 28 20.02 -0.07 11.21
N THR A 29 19.07 0.02 12.14
CA THR A 29 17.70 -0.42 11.92
C THR A 29 17.20 0.46 10.78
N ALA A 30 17.33 -0.05 9.56
CA ALA A 30 16.61 0.49 8.41
C ALA A 30 15.12 0.37 8.76
N ASN A 31 14.57 1.41 9.36
CA ASN A 31 13.15 1.66 9.39
C ASN A 31 12.70 1.91 7.95
N SER A 32 12.64 0.86 7.15
CA SER A 32 11.74 0.83 6.03
C SER A 32 10.34 0.82 6.63
N SER A 33 9.80 2.00 6.90
CA SER A 33 8.39 2.21 7.10
C SER A 33 7.69 1.86 5.79
N ASN A 34 7.60 0.57 5.55
CA ASN A 34 6.66 -0.01 4.62
C ASN A 34 5.28 0.31 5.22
N LYS A 35 4.79 1.51 4.91
CA LYS A 35 3.43 1.94 5.22
C LYS A 35 2.55 1.08 4.32
N SER A 36 2.31 -0.17 4.76
CA SER A 36 1.30 -1.03 4.18
C SER A 36 0.02 -0.21 4.15
N GLN A 37 -0.36 0.22 2.95
CA GLN A 37 -1.60 0.98 2.79
C GLN A 37 -2.73 0.04 3.21
N ILE A 38 -3.42 0.40 4.30
CA ILE A 38 -4.60 -0.32 4.75
C ILE A 38 -5.60 -0.28 3.60
N TYR A 39 -5.93 -1.46 3.06
CA TYR A 39 -6.87 -1.56 1.96
C TYR A 39 -8.24 -1.04 2.37
N LYS A 40 -8.85 -0.25 1.51
CA LYS A 40 -10.23 0.23 1.64
C LYS A 40 -11.08 -0.41 0.57
N ILE A 41 -12.21 -0.94 0.97
CA ILE A 41 -13.19 -1.60 0.09
C ILE A 41 -13.63 -0.64 -1.01
N ARG A 42 -13.61 -1.11 -2.26
CA ARG A 42 -14.01 -0.39 -3.45
C ARG A 42 -15.27 -0.98 -4.08
N THR A 43 -15.90 -0.21 -4.96
CA THR A 43 -16.95 -0.73 -5.85
C THR A 43 -16.37 -1.86 -6.70
N THR A 44 -17.18 -2.85 -7.01
CA THR A 44 -16.85 -4.08 -7.75
C THR A 44 -15.97 -5.10 -7.03
N ASP A 45 -15.44 -4.81 -5.82
CA ASP A 45 -14.82 -5.85 -4.99
C ASP A 45 -15.80 -6.98 -4.74
N LYS A 46 -15.32 -8.22 -4.81
CA LYS A 46 -16.07 -9.41 -4.44
C LYS A 46 -15.67 -9.83 -3.04
N LEU A 47 -16.64 -9.88 -2.14
CA LEU A 47 -16.43 -10.14 -0.74
C LEU A 47 -17.09 -11.45 -0.34
N SER A 48 -16.41 -12.23 0.50
CA SER A 48 -16.96 -13.33 1.25
C SER A 48 -17.29 -12.86 2.65
N ILE A 49 -18.57 -12.84 2.99
CA ILE A 49 -19.07 -12.40 4.30
C ILE A 49 -19.60 -13.63 5.01
N ARG A 50 -18.98 -13.97 6.14
CA ARG A 50 -19.35 -15.12 6.96
C ARG A 50 -19.88 -14.66 8.30
N VAL A 51 -21.02 -15.23 8.70
CA VAL A 51 -21.60 -15.01 10.01
C VAL A 51 -21.41 -16.28 10.83
N TYR A 52 -20.72 -16.19 11.97
CA TYR A 52 -20.39 -17.35 12.79
C TYR A 52 -21.65 -18.06 13.28
N GLN A 53 -21.71 -19.37 13.10
CA GLN A 53 -22.83 -20.28 13.43
C GLN A 53 -24.13 -20.01 12.64
N GLU A 54 -24.11 -19.15 11.62
CA GLU A 54 -25.27 -18.80 10.80
C GLU A 54 -24.90 -18.93 9.32
N ASP A 55 -24.79 -20.14 8.83
CA ASP A 55 -24.39 -20.41 7.43
C ASP A 55 -25.37 -19.81 6.42
N ASP A 56 -26.68 -19.80 6.76
CA ASP A 56 -27.73 -19.25 5.92
C ASP A 56 -27.62 -17.72 5.72
N LEU A 57 -26.89 -17.02 6.61
CA LEU A 57 -26.63 -15.59 6.52
C LEU A 57 -25.27 -15.29 5.88
N SER A 58 -24.44 -16.32 5.71
CA SER A 58 -23.14 -16.18 5.05
C SER A 58 -23.34 -16.08 3.54
N THR A 59 -22.65 -15.13 2.89
CA THR A 59 -22.86 -14.87 1.47
C THR A 59 -21.59 -14.37 0.79
N ILE A 60 -21.52 -14.64 -0.51
CA ILE A 60 -20.51 -14.05 -1.39
C ILE A 60 -21.22 -13.01 -2.25
N CYS A 61 -20.82 -11.78 -2.14
CA CYS A 61 -21.46 -10.68 -2.85
C CYS A 61 -20.43 -9.72 -3.43
N ARG A 62 -20.83 -8.94 -4.43
CA ARG A 62 -20.02 -7.89 -5.03
C ARG A 62 -20.53 -6.53 -4.58
N VAL A 63 -19.60 -5.66 -4.22
CA VAL A 63 -19.92 -4.26 -3.88
C VAL A 63 -20.47 -3.57 -5.12
N ASP A 64 -21.66 -3.01 -5.02
CA ASP A 64 -22.34 -2.35 -6.14
C ASP A 64 -21.79 -0.94 -6.44
N ALA A 65 -22.33 -0.29 -7.46
CA ALA A 65 -21.93 1.06 -7.86
C ALA A 65 -22.23 2.14 -6.79
N LYS A 66 -23.17 1.87 -5.88
CA LYS A 66 -23.49 2.77 -4.75
C LYS A 66 -22.53 2.57 -3.57
N GLY A 67 -21.71 1.51 -3.64
CA GLY A 67 -20.82 1.11 -2.56
C GLY A 67 -21.52 0.32 -1.45
N THR A 68 -22.62 -0.37 -1.79
CA THR A 68 -23.37 -1.21 -0.87
C THR A 68 -23.21 -2.70 -1.20
N VAL A 69 -23.46 -3.52 -0.20
CA VAL A 69 -23.64 -4.98 -0.36
C VAL A 69 -25.02 -5.36 0.12
N ASN A 70 -25.63 -6.34 -0.53
CA ASN A 70 -26.93 -6.85 -0.14
C ASN A 70 -26.74 -8.11 0.73
N LEU A 71 -27.21 -8.04 1.98
CA LEU A 71 -27.10 -9.11 2.97
C LEU A 71 -28.46 -9.73 3.27
N PRO A 72 -28.52 -11.04 3.52
CA PRO A 72 -29.75 -11.68 3.96
C PRO A 72 -30.32 -11.00 5.20
N LEU A 73 -31.62 -10.85 5.28
CA LEU A 73 -32.40 -10.21 6.36
C LEU A 73 -32.21 -8.69 6.53
N VAL A 74 -30.96 -8.20 6.42
CA VAL A 74 -30.60 -6.79 6.67
C VAL A 74 -30.82 -5.92 5.43
N GLY A 75 -30.65 -6.50 4.23
CA GLY A 75 -30.73 -5.75 2.97
C GLY A 75 -29.41 -5.00 2.63
N GLU A 76 -29.53 -3.77 2.09
CA GLU A 76 -28.38 -2.99 1.61
C GLU A 76 -27.61 -2.37 2.78
N VAL A 77 -26.29 -2.67 2.86
CA VAL A 77 -25.37 -2.08 3.84
C VAL A 77 -24.24 -1.40 3.10
N ARG A 78 -24.00 -0.12 3.40
CA ARG A 78 -22.93 0.67 2.78
C ARG A 78 -21.59 0.38 3.45
N ILE A 79 -20.60 -0.07 2.66
CA ILE A 79 -19.25 -0.42 3.14
C ILE A 79 -18.13 0.20 2.30
N PHE A 80 -18.44 0.94 1.26
CA PHE A 80 -17.46 1.59 0.39
C PHE A 80 -16.53 2.53 1.19
N GLY A 81 -15.23 2.42 0.94
CA GLY A 81 -14.21 3.25 1.57
C GLY A 81 -13.82 2.82 3.00
N MET A 82 -14.49 1.81 3.56
CA MET A 82 -14.19 1.24 4.87
C MET A 82 -13.02 0.26 4.78
N THR A 83 -12.33 0.06 5.90
CA THR A 83 -11.43 -1.08 6.06
C THR A 83 -12.25 -2.36 6.23
N LEU A 84 -11.65 -3.54 6.08
CA LEU A 84 -12.36 -4.81 6.33
C LEU A 84 -12.90 -4.86 7.76
N SER A 85 -12.10 -4.44 8.74
CA SER A 85 -12.51 -4.42 10.16
C SER A 85 -13.66 -3.44 10.44
N ASP A 86 -13.70 -2.28 9.76
CA ASP A 86 -14.82 -1.35 9.92
C ASP A 86 -16.10 -1.88 9.26
N ALA A 87 -15.95 -2.56 8.11
CA ALA A 87 -17.07 -3.22 7.43
C ALA A 87 -17.66 -4.36 8.29
N GLU A 88 -16.81 -5.18 8.93
CA GLU A 88 -17.25 -6.22 9.87
C GLU A 88 -18.10 -5.63 10.99
N LYS A 89 -17.64 -4.56 11.64
CA LYS A 89 -18.40 -3.87 12.69
C LYS A 89 -19.70 -3.30 12.18
N THR A 90 -19.67 -2.66 11.00
CA THR A 90 -20.89 -2.07 10.40
C THR A 90 -21.94 -3.14 10.11
N ILE A 91 -21.53 -4.30 9.60
CA ILE A 91 -22.43 -5.42 9.33
C ILE A 91 -22.93 -6.05 10.64
N GLN A 92 -22.08 -6.22 11.66
CA GLN A 92 -22.48 -6.69 12.97
C GLN A 92 -23.55 -5.78 13.59
N ASP A 93 -23.33 -4.46 13.51
CA ASP A 93 -24.27 -3.48 14.02
C ASP A 93 -25.59 -3.51 13.24
N ALA A 94 -25.54 -3.72 11.93
CA ALA A 94 -26.74 -3.85 11.11
C ALA A 94 -27.61 -5.06 11.52
N TYR A 95 -27.00 -6.22 11.76
CA TYR A 95 -27.70 -7.41 12.25
C TYR A 95 -28.22 -7.22 13.68
N ARG A 96 -27.47 -6.57 14.55
CA ARG A 96 -27.88 -6.29 15.94
C ARG A 96 -29.02 -5.30 16.00
N ASN A 97 -28.91 -4.18 15.29
CA ASN A 97 -29.92 -3.12 15.27
C ASN A 97 -31.22 -3.56 14.60
N GLY A 98 -31.13 -4.45 13.60
CA GLY A 98 -32.28 -5.10 12.98
C GLY A 98 -32.94 -6.14 13.87
N LEU A 99 -32.41 -6.42 15.08
CA LEU A 99 -32.88 -7.42 16.03
C LEU A 99 -32.86 -8.86 15.48
N PHE A 100 -32.10 -9.12 14.42
CA PHE A 100 -31.96 -10.47 13.83
C PHE A 100 -31.05 -11.35 14.66
N LEU A 101 -29.93 -10.78 15.17
CA LEU A 101 -28.94 -11.48 15.98
C LEU A 101 -28.59 -10.66 17.24
N ARG A 102 -28.38 -11.35 18.37
CA ARG A 102 -28.00 -10.68 19.63
C ARG A 102 -26.52 -10.32 19.67
N ASN A 103 -25.69 -11.28 19.31
CA ASN A 103 -24.21 -11.14 19.29
C ASN A 103 -23.67 -11.69 17.97
N PRO A 104 -23.86 -10.99 16.83
CA PRO A 104 -23.32 -11.45 15.56
C PRO A 104 -21.79 -11.33 15.58
N GLU A 105 -21.12 -12.39 15.14
CA GLU A 105 -19.68 -12.37 14.85
C GLU A 105 -19.53 -12.53 13.34
N VAL A 106 -19.05 -11.48 12.68
CA VAL A 106 -18.97 -11.39 11.23
C VAL A 106 -17.51 -11.28 10.81
N THR A 107 -17.12 -12.06 9.83
CA THR A 107 -15.81 -12.00 9.18
C THR A 107 -16.00 -11.60 7.72
N VAL A 108 -15.26 -10.58 7.27
CA VAL A 108 -15.26 -10.11 5.88
C VAL A 108 -13.91 -10.39 5.25
N ALA A 109 -13.89 -11.14 4.16
CA ALA A 109 -12.69 -11.40 3.37
C ALA A 109 -12.90 -10.95 1.92
N ILE A 110 -11.83 -10.46 1.29
CA ILE A 110 -11.86 -10.15 -0.13
C ILE A 110 -11.59 -11.44 -0.90
N GLU A 111 -12.53 -11.85 -1.75
CA GLU A 111 -12.38 -12.98 -2.63
C GLU A 111 -11.74 -12.57 -3.96
N GLU A 112 -12.13 -11.41 -4.49
CA GLU A 112 -11.61 -10.84 -5.72
C GLU A 112 -11.57 -9.31 -5.61
N TYR A 113 -10.40 -8.73 -5.83
CA TYR A 113 -10.24 -7.28 -5.83
C TYR A 113 -10.84 -6.66 -7.09
N ALA A 114 -11.41 -5.47 -6.96
CA ALA A 114 -11.77 -4.64 -8.11
C ALA A 114 -10.56 -4.46 -9.04
N PRO A 115 -10.75 -4.46 -10.36
CA PRO A 115 -9.68 -4.14 -11.29
C PRO A 115 -9.04 -2.81 -10.93
N ARG A 116 -7.72 -2.81 -10.77
CA ARG A 116 -6.92 -1.64 -10.45
C ARG A 116 -5.94 -1.43 -11.58
N GLU A 117 -6.15 -0.41 -12.36
CA GLU A 117 -5.33 -0.13 -13.54
C GLU A 117 -4.93 1.34 -13.56
N VAL A 118 -3.82 1.62 -14.21
CA VAL A 118 -3.38 2.96 -14.61
C VAL A 118 -3.17 2.99 -16.11
N SER A 119 -3.40 4.13 -16.73
CA SER A 119 -3.18 4.32 -18.15
C SER A 119 -1.93 5.15 -18.39
N ILE A 120 -1.10 4.73 -19.35
CA ILE A 120 0.01 5.55 -19.84
C ILE A 120 -0.16 5.80 -21.35
N GLN A 121 0.02 7.04 -21.75
CA GLN A 121 -0.20 7.51 -23.12
C GLN A 121 0.90 8.48 -23.57
N GLY A 122 1.01 8.70 -24.88
CA GLY A 122 1.99 9.60 -25.47
C GLY A 122 3.31 8.92 -25.80
N GLN A 123 4.43 9.61 -25.60
CA GLN A 123 5.76 9.21 -26.07
C GLN A 123 6.43 8.19 -25.16
N VAL A 124 5.84 6.99 -25.05
CA VAL A 124 6.41 5.79 -24.43
C VAL A 124 6.41 4.65 -25.43
N LYS A 125 7.29 3.67 -25.26
CA LYS A 125 7.42 2.56 -26.23
C LYS A 125 6.16 1.70 -26.32
N ASN A 126 5.50 1.43 -25.19
CA ASN A 126 4.29 0.63 -25.12
C ASN A 126 3.20 1.39 -24.36
N PRO A 127 2.45 2.29 -25.03
CA PRO A 127 1.31 2.95 -24.41
C PRO A 127 0.18 1.93 -24.15
N GLY A 128 -0.56 2.09 -23.05
CA GLY A 128 -1.64 1.16 -22.70
C GLY A 128 -2.09 1.27 -21.26
N ARG A 129 -2.86 0.26 -20.82
CA ARG A 129 -3.28 0.09 -19.43
C ARG A 129 -2.40 -0.93 -18.74
N TYR A 130 -2.05 -0.66 -17.51
CA TYR A 130 -1.19 -1.50 -16.70
C TYR A 130 -1.84 -1.79 -15.36
N PRO A 131 -1.87 -3.06 -14.93
CA PRO A 131 -2.44 -3.40 -13.64
C PRO A 131 -1.58 -2.85 -12.49
N LEU A 132 -2.25 -2.26 -11.50
CA LEU A 132 -1.66 -1.83 -10.24
C LEU A 132 -1.65 -2.98 -9.24
N PRO A 133 -0.51 -3.28 -8.62
CA PRO A 133 -0.46 -4.25 -7.54
C PRO A 133 -1.35 -3.84 -6.36
N VAL A 134 -1.94 -4.81 -5.66
CA VAL A 134 -2.76 -4.56 -4.46
C VAL A 134 -1.88 -4.36 -3.23
N GLU A 135 -0.82 -5.15 -3.11
CA GLU A 135 0.03 -5.23 -1.93
C GLU A 135 1.25 -4.28 -1.96
N SER A 136 1.55 -3.72 -3.13
CA SER A 136 2.68 -2.81 -3.29
C SER A 136 2.26 -1.53 -4.01
N THR A 137 3.05 -0.49 -3.80
CA THR A 137 2.87 0.79 -4.51
C THR A 137 3.65 0.79 -5.81
N MET A 138 3.11 1.41 -6.84
CA MET A 138 3.77 1.64 -8.12
C MET A 138 4.00 3.13 -8.32
N SER A 139 5.24 3.52 -8.58
CA SER A 139 5.56 4.91 -8.92
C SER A 139 5.37 5.19 -10.42
N VAL A 140 5.37 6.48 -10.79
CA VAL A 140 5.36 6.88 -12.21
C VAL A 140 6.59 6.35 -12.94
N LEU A 141 7.75 6.30 -12.28
CA LEU A 141 8.98 5.75 -12.83
C LEU A 141 8.85 4.25 -13.13
N ASP A 142 8.25 3.48 -12.19
CA ASP A 142 8.02 2.04 -12.39
C ASP A 142 7.08 1.79 -13.58
N LEU A 143 6.02 2.62 -13.72
CA LEU A 143 5.09 2.52 -14.83
C LEU A 143 5.78 2.82 -16.17
N VAL A 144 6.59 3.88 -16.26
CA VAL A 144 7.36 4.21 -17.47
C VAL A 144 8.33 3.06 -17.80
N THR A 145 8.98 2.48 -16.80
CA THR A 145 9.88 1.34 -16.99
C THR A 145 9.13 0.12 -17.53
N LYS A 146 7.96 -0.20 -16.98
CA LYS A 146 7.08 -1.28 -17.48
C LYS A 146 6.58 -1.03 -18.90
N ALA A 147 6.35 0.24 -19.25
CA ALA A 147 5.99 0.65 -20.61
C ALA A 147 7.19 0.61 -21.60
N GLY A 148 8.36 0.10 -21.18
CA GLY A 148 9.55 -0.04 -22.00
C GLY A 148 10.40 1.23 -22.12
N GLY A 149 10.09 2.27 -21.30
CA GLY A 149 10.78 3.55 -21.30
C GLY A 149 10.20 4.56 -22.28
N PHE A 150 10.84 5.71 -22.34
CA PHE A 150 10.49 6.79 -23.25
C PHE A 150 10.90 6.51 -24.70
N THR A 151 10.20 7.14 -25.66
CA THR A 151 10.66 7.25 -27.05
C THR A 151 11.74 8.34 -27.19
N ASP A 152 12.42 8.39 -28.32
CA ASP A 152 13.48 9.39 -28.59
C ASP A 152 12.95 10.82 -28.65
N THR A 153 11.66 10.98 -28.97
CA THR A 153 10.98 12.28 -29.07
C THR A 153 10.26 12.66 -27.77
N ALA A 154 10.36 11.86 -26.72
CA ALA A 154 9.67 12.12 -25.47
C ALA A 154 10.24 13.32 -24.70
N GLN A 155 9.36 14.11 -24.10
CA GLN A 155 9.70 15.13 -23.12
C GLN A 155 9.51 14.58 -21.70
N GLY A 156 10.45 13.78 -21.23
CA GLY A 156 10.40 13.12 -19.91
C GLY A 156 10.46 14.07 -18.71
N THR A 157 10.81 15.35 -18.94
CA THR A 157 10.84 16.42 -17.92
C THR A 157 9.45 17.03 -17.65
N ALA A 158 8.45 16.72 -18.46
CA ALA A 158 7.10 17.31 -18.40
C ALA A 158 5.99 16.24 -18.41
N VAL A 159 6.24 15.11 -17.75
CA VAL A 159 5.24 14.02 -17.62
C VAL A 159 4.09 14.52 -16.76
N ARG A 160 2.86 14.34 -17.25
CA ARG A 160 1.64 14.76 -16.54
C ARG A 160 0.88 13.57 -16.02
N VAL A 161 0.52 13.60 -14.75
CA VAL A 161 -0.37 12.63 -14.10
C VAL A 161 -1.70 13.33 -13.85
N THR A 162 -2.76 12.81 -14.44
CA THR A 162 -4.12 13.29 -14.24
C THR A 162 -4.84 12.33 -13.32
N ARG A 163 -5.31 12.83 -12.18
CA ARG A 163 -6.02 12.09 -11.14
C ARG A 163 -7.40 12.68 -10.92
N ILE A 164 -8.41 11.83 -10.92
CA ILE A 164 -9.78 12.22 -10.57
C ILE A 164 -9.93 12.09 -9.05
N GLN A 165 -10.26 13.20 -8.41
CA GLN A 165 -10.49 13.24 -6.97
C GLN A 165 -11.87 12.66 -6.60
N PRO A 166 -12.10 12.23 -5.35
CA PRO A 166 -13.40 11.72 -4.91
C PRO A 166 -14.56 12.72 -5.02
N ASP A 167 -14.26 14.02 -5.09
CA ASP A 167 -15.22 15.11 -5.31
C ASP A 167 -15.55 15.34 -6.80
N GLY A 168 -14.97 14.54 -7.70
CA GLY A 168 -15.12 14.66 -9.14
C GLY A 168 -14.19 15.70 -9.79
N SER A 169 -13.42 16.44 -9.01
CA SER A 169 -12.43 17.38 -9.56
C SER A 169 -11.23 16.63 -10.16
N THR A 170 -10.58 17.27 -11.13
CA THR A 170 -9.39 16.70 -11.77
C THR A 170 -8.14 17.43 -11.31
N ARG A 171 -7.19 16.69 -10.77
CA ARG A 171 -5.87 17.20 -10.39
C ARG A 171 -4.83 16.77 -11.41
N VAL A 172 -4.09 17.74 -11.97
CA VAL A 172 -2.95 17.48 -12.85
C VAL A 172 -1.65 17.76 -12.13
N ILE A 173 -0.76 16.78 -12.09
CA ILE A 173 0.56 16.86 -11.45
C ILE A 173 1.60 16.69 -12.56
N THR A 174 2.53 17.63 -12.66
CA THR A 174 3.64 17.56 -13.64
C THR A 174 4.91 17.10 -12.94
N LEU A 175 5.60 16.14 -13.52
CA LEU A 175 6.78 15.47 -12.95
C LEU A 175 7.94 15.47 -13.95
N ASP A 176 9.16 15.62 -13.42
CA ASP A 176 10.40 15.42 -14.16
C ASP A 176 10.92 13.98 -13.92
N VAL A 177 10.40 13.04 -14.70
CA VAL A 177 10.78 11.62 -14.60
C VAL A 177 12.15 11.37 -15.27
N GLU A 178 12.53 12.18 -16.25
CA GLU A 178 13.82 12.04 -16.94
C GLU A 178 15.00 12.31 -16.00
N SER A 179 14.89 13.33 -15.15
CA SER A 179 15.90 13.63 -14.13
C SER A 179 16.03 12.52 -13.09
N LEU A 180 14.94 11.83 -12.75
CA LEU A 180 14.96 10.67 -11.87
C LEU A 180 15.73 9.50 -12.48
N ILE A 181 15.49 9.20 -13.76
CA ILE A 181 16.18 8.12 -14.49
C ILE A 181 17.68 8.41 -14.60
N LYS A 182 18.06 9.68 -14.80
CA LYS A 182 19.47 10.12 -14.92
C LYS A 182 20.17 10.30 -13.58
N GLY A 183 19.51 10.01 -12.45
CA GLY A 183 20.08 10.18 -11.11
C GLY A 183 20.37 11.65 -10.73
N ARG A 184 19.80 12.60 -11.47
CA ARG A 184 19.93 14.05 -11.23
C ARG A 184 18.78 14.55 -10.34
N SER A 185 18.65 14.03 -9.13
CA SER A 185 17.69 14.60 -8.18
C SER A 185 18.19 15.96 -7.72
N ASN A 186 17.77 17.02 -8.39
CA ASN A 186 17.91 18.38 -7.86
C ASN A 186 16.99 18.48 -6.63
N ALA A 187 17.59 18.42 -5.44
CA ALA A 187 16.92 18.51 -4.13
C ALA A 187 16.12 19.81 -3.88
N LYS A 188 15.91 20.64 -4.90
CA LYS A 188 15.19 21.94 -4.80
C LYS A 188 13.75 21.93 -5.30
N THR A 189 13.27 20.86 -5.90
CA THR A 189 11.88 20.77 -6.32
C THR A 189 11.15 19.87 -5.32
N ASN A 190 10.40 20.51 -4.43
CA ASN A 190 9.49 19.95 -3.41
C ASN A 190 9.54 18.42 -3.27
N GLY A 191 10.12 17.93 -2.17
CA GLY A 191 10.51 16.54 -1.91
C GLY A 191 9.43 15.45 -2.07
N ASP A 192 8.17 15.80 -2.36
CA ASP A 192 7.06 14.86 -2.53
C ASP A 192 6.80 14.47 -4.01
N ASN A 193 7.32 15.25 -4.98
CA ASN A 193 6.97 15.01 -6.40
C ASN A 193 7.88 13.98 -7.09
N ASN A 194 9.03 13.62 -6.50
CA ASN A 194 10.00 12.73 -7.14
C ASN A 194 9.60 11.24 -7.10
N SER A 195 8.62 10.88 -6.27
CA SER A 195 8.16 9.50 -6.11
C SER A 195 6.64 9.44 -6.03
N LEU A 196 5.96 10.16 -6.95
CA LEU A 196 4.50 10.09 -6.98
C LEU A 196 4.06 8.65 -7.11
N MET A 197 3.36 8.16 -6.09
CA MET A 197 2.71 6.86 -6.11
C MET A 197 1.41 6.97 -6.90
N LEU A 198 1.24 6.05 -7.84
CA LEU A 198 0.07 5.98 -8.68
C LEU A 198 -1.12 5.41 -7.89
N GLU A 199 -2.27 5.97 -8.13
CA GLU A 199 -3.56 5.47 -7.66
C GLU A 199 -4.33 4.84 -8.82
N PRO A 200 -5.28 3.94 -8.56
CA PRO A 200 -6.13 3.39 -9.60
C PRO A 200 -6.84 4.50 -10.38
N ASP A 201 -6.96 4.29 -11.69
CA ASP A 201 -7.58 5.20 -12.65
C ASP A 201 -6.74 6.47 -12.97
N ASP A 202 -5.50 6.57 -12.47
CA ASP A 202 -4.57 7.62 -12.88
C ASP A 202 -4.25 7.50 -14.39
N ILE A 203 -4.18 8.65 -15.04
CA ILE A 203 -3.78 8.76 -16.44
C ILE A 203 -2.45 9.49 -16.52
N VAL A 204 -1.42 8.78 -16.98
CA VAL A 204 -0.07 9.33 -17.18
C VAL A 204 0.10 9.69 -18.65
N TYR A 205 0.41 10.94 -18.95
CA TYR A 205 0.65 11.42 -20.29
C TYR A 205 2.09 11.93 -20.44
N VAL A 206 2.79 11.38 -21.42
CA VAL A 206 4.16 11.77 -21.77
C VAL A 206 4.10 12.61 -23.04
N PRO A 207 4.37 13.92 -22.97
CA PRO A 207 4.34 14.78 -24.13
C PRO A 207 5.52 14.55 -25.07
N GLU A 208 5.37 15.01 -26.30
CA GLU A 208 6.44 15.08 -27.27
C GLU A 208 7.29 16.34 -27.04
N ARG A 209 8.58 16.24 -27.28
CA ARG A 209 9.50 17.38 -27.28
C ARG A 209 9.25 18.21 -28.53
N ILE A 210 8.85 19.46 -28.36
CA ILE A 210 8.77 20.43 -29.44
C ILE A 210 10.19 20.92 -29.71
N ILE A 211 10.68 20.70 -30.92
CA ILE A 211 12.01 21.13 -31.40
C ILE A 211 11.87 22.52 -32.00
#